data_b78c42e8896808e2fcd7eebfd7a80cca
#
_entry.id   b78c42e8896808e2fcd7eebfd7a80cca
#
_cell.length_a   1.000
_cell.length_b   1.000
_cell.length_c   1.000
_cell.angle_alpha   90.00
_cell.angle_beta   90.00
_cell.angle_gamma   90.00
#
_symmetry.space_group_name_H-M   'P 1'
#
loop_
_entity.id
_entity.type
_entity.pdbx_description
1 polymer ?
#
loop_
_entity_poly.entity_id
_entity_poly.type
_entity_poly.pdbx_seq_one_letter_code
_entity_poly.pdbx_strand_id
1 'polypeptide(L)'
;MYGGSALRICYELDRMSVDLDFEVSHKIDNEFLNELKEEAEKHFSKIYGVDSEFLKISITNNRGITLKFRAGRLIEGYASEWVHVKVDLNQFAPPSGVVTERMPQNHGQLSFVILTYNLSSLMASKIAAIFLRGTRGVGGAVYEEKGRDIYDLLWYMSKKIVPDLDYLRAKEVGEAKDYRTLFTKLAVKMNNVSEENLKNDLTPLFLDPRYVTNWLTNWRDTFFQLRDTYKIRTVSKYEGVDVFEDFRNDVFSFIFNYSTMEGDRVRIICYLSEFWFLFKDIE
;
A
#
# COMPACT_ATOMS: atom_id res chain seq x y z
N MET A 1 8.10 0.97 -5.75
CA MET A 1 7.62 1.70 -4.54
C MET A 1 6.35 1.04 -4.04
N TYR A 2 6.11 1.00 -2.72
CA TYR A 2 4.87 0.46 -2.14
C TYR A 2 4.49 1.26 -0.87
N GLY A 3 3.53 0.76 -0.07
CA GLY A 3 3.16 1.40 1.19
C GLY A 3 2.39 2.71 1.05
N GLY A 4 2.41 3.53 2.11
CA GLY A 4 1.66 4.80 2.18
C GLY A 4 2.12 5.84 1.17
N SER A 5 3.40 5.85 0.83
CA SER A 5 3.97 6.79 -0.14
C SER A 5 3.50 6.51 -1.56
N ALA A 6 3.43 5.22 -1.95
CA ALA A 6 2.84 4.84 -3.23
C ALA A 6 1.39 5.29 -3.34
N LEU A 7 0.60 5.09 -2.27
CA LEU A 7 -0.79 5.54 -2.24
C LEU A 7 -0.91 7.06 -2.32
N ARG A 8 -0.08 7.79 -1.58
CA ARG A 8 -0.12 9.26 -1.56
C ARG A 8 0.27 9.86 -2.90
N ILE A 9 1.35 9.37 -3.50
CA ILE A 9 1.95 9.96 -4.70
C ILE A 9 1.24 9.49 -5.96
N CYS A 10 0.90 8.19 -6.05
CA CYS A 10 0.38 7.58 -7.27
C CYS A 10 -1.16 7.48 -7.31
N TYR A 11 -1.82 7.47 -6.13
CA TYR A 11 -3.25 7.16 -6.04
C TYR A 11 -4.05 8.15 -5.20
N GLU A 12 -3.48 9.32 -4.89
CA GLU A 12 -4.18 10.44 -4.24
C GLU A 12 -4.75 10.12 -2.85
N LEU A 13 -4.06 9.28 -2.06
CA LEU A 13 -4.42 9.08 -0.66
C LEU A 13 -4.35 10.43 0.07
N ASP A 14 -5.39 10.78 0.81
CA ASP A 14 -5.59 12.09 1.42
C ASP A 14 -4.74 12.36 2.67
N ARG A 15 -4.19 11.32 3.33
CA ARG A 15 -3.24 11.48 4.43
C ARG A 15 -1.80 11.61 3.95
N MET A 16 -0.97 12.27 4.75
CA MET A 16 0.47 12.33 4.51
C MET A 16 1.15 10.97 4.71
N SER A 17 2.28 10.77 4.03
CA SER A 17 3.20 9.65 4.27
C SER A 17 4.54 10.19 4.74
N VAL A 18 5.18 9.47 5.65
CA VAL A 18 6.42 9.90 6.31
C VAL A 18 7.65 9.32 5.64
N ASP A 19 7.56 8.06 5.20
CA ASP A 19 8.68 7.28 4.68
C ASP A 19 8.44 6.91 3.22
N LEU A 20 9.51 6.70 2.45
CA LEU A 20 9.46 6.12 1.11
C LEU A 20 9.80 4.64 1.21
N ASP A 21 8.81 3.79 0.97
CA ASP A 21 8.95 2.34 1.08
C ASP A 21 9.16 1.71 -0.31
N PHE A 22 10.22 0.88 -0.44
CA PHE A 22 10.49 0.12 -1.66
C PHE A 22 10.68 -1.37 -1.35
N GLU A 23 10.16 -2.22 -2.22
CA GLU A 23 10.52 -3.63 -2.25
C GLU A 23 11.54 -3.89 -3.36
N VAL A 24 12.55 -4.70 -3.06
CA VAL A 24 13.61 -5.11 -3.95
C VAL A 24 13.74 -6.64 -3.94
N SER A 25 13.94 -7.24 -5.11
CA SER A 25 14.04 -8.70 -5.23
C SER A 25 15.43 -9.26 -4.90
N HIS A 26 16.45 -8.40 -4.90
CA HIS A 26 17.83 -8.79 -4.59
C HIS A 26 18.15 -8.56 -3.11
N LYS A 27 19.29 -9.10 -2.69
CA LYS A 27 19.79 -8.95 -1.31
C LYS A 27 20.11 -7.50 -1.00
N ILE A 28 19.71 -7.06 0.19
CA ILE A 28 20.08 -5.76 0.74
C ILE A 28 21.28 -6.00 1.66
N ASP A 29 22.48 -5.65 1.19
CA ASP A 29 23.71 -5.71 1.96
C ASP A 29 24.42 -4.35 1.99
N ASN A 30 25.55 -4.28 2.69
CA ASN A 30 26.29 -3.02 2.85
C ASN A 30 26.85 -2.50 1.53
N GLU A 31 27.25 -3.37 0.61
CA GLU A 31 27.77 -2.99 -0.70
C GLU A 31 26.69 -2.28 -1.50
N PHE A 32 25.54 -2.90 -1.65
CA PHE A 32 24.36 -2.30 -2.32
C PHE A 32 23.93 -0.97 -1.67
N LEU A 33 23.91 -0.88 -0.33
CA LEU A 33 23.51 0.36 0.35
C LEU A 33 24.53 1.49 0.17
N ASN A 34 25.83 1.18 0.08
CA ASN A 34 26.85 2.16 -0.24
C ASN A 34 26.75 2.63 -1.69
N GLU A 35 26.58 1.73 -2.64
CA GLU A 35 26.34 2.07 -4.05
C GLU A 35 25.09 2.98 -4.21
N LEU A 36 23.98 2.60 -3.57
CA LEU A 36 22.75 3.40 -3.59
C LEU A 36 22.98 4.81 -3.02
N LYS A 37 23.70 4.92 -1.93
CA LYS A 37 24.08 6.22 -1.32
C LYS A 37 24.92 7.06 -2.28
N GLU A 38 25.99 6.48 -2.83
CA GLU A 38 26.91 7.17 -3.74
C GLU A 38 26.20 7.64 -5.02
N GLU A 39 25.36 6.79 -5.63
CA GLU A 39 24.60 7.16 -6.80
C GLU A 39 23.56 8.25 -6.50
N ALA A 40 22.92 8.22 -5.32
CA ALA A 40 22.02 9.28 -4.90
C ALA A 40 22.76 10.61 -4.69
N GLU A 41 23.91 10.61 -3.98
CA GLU A 41 24.74 11.81 -3.80
C GLU A 41 25.22 12.38 -5.14
N LYS A 42 25.68 11.53 -6.02
CA LYS A 42 26.13 11.90 -7.38
C LYS A 42 24.97 12.45 -8.22
N HIS A 43 23.79 11.85 -8.16
CA HIS A 43 22.61 12.32 -8.87
C HIS A 43 22.21 13.72 -8.42
N PHE A 44 22.03 13.93 -7.11
CA PHE A 44 21.66 15.25 -6.58
C PHE A 44 22.71 16.31 -6.88
N SER A 45 23.99 16.01 -6.76
CA SER A 45 25.07 16.95 -7.04
C SER A 45 25.14 17.30 -8.54
N LYS A 46 25.12 16.30 -9.43
CA LYS A 46 25.32 16.54 -10.88
C LYS A 46 24.07 17.04 -11.60
N ILE A 47 22.88 16.55 -11.24
CA ILE A 47 21.65 16.87 -11.94
C ILE A 47 21.01 18.14 -11.37
N TYR A 48 21.03 18.31 -10.05
CA TYR A 48 20.37 19.43 -9.38
C TYR A 48 21.33 20.47 -8.82
N GLY A 49 22.67 20.26 -8.95
CA GLY A 49 23.67 21.18 -8.41
C GLY A 49 23.63 21.30 -6.88
N VAL A 50 23.10 20.29 -6.19
CA VAL A 50 22.99 20.29 -4.72
C VAL A 50 24.33 19.97 -4.10
N ASP A 51 24.81 20.85 -3.23
CA ASP A 51 26.08 20.64 -2.52
C ASP A 51 25.93 19.77 -1.26
N SER A 52 27.07 19.30 -0.75
CA SER A 52 27.14 18.44 0.44
C SER A 52 26.77 19.15 1.75
N GLU A 53 26.70 20.48 1.77
CA GLU A 53 26.21 21.24 2.93
C GLU A 53 24.70 21.25 2.98
N PHE A 54 24.04 21.21 1.82
CA PHE A 54 22.59 21.20 1.72
C PHE A 54 21.99 19.82 1.84
N LEU A 55 22.64 18.76 1.29
CA LEU A 55 22.17 17.37 1.34
C LEU A 55 23.22 16.46 1.97
N LYS A 56 22.81 15.72 2.99
CA LYS A 56 23.57 14.62 3.57
C LYS A 56 22.79 13.31 3.45
N ILE A 57 23.45 12.25 3.02
CA ILE A 57 22.86 10.91 2.92
C ILE A 57 23.58 9.97 3.88
N SER A 58 22.79 9.22 4.67
CA SER A 58 23.33 8.24 5.61
C SER A 58 22.59 6.90 5.46
N ILE A 59 23.30 5.79 5.62
CA ILE A 59 22.72 4.45 5.70
C ILE A 59 21.98 4.32 7.02
N THR A 60 20.78 3.76 7.00
CA THR A 60 19.91 3.63 8.16
C THR A 60 19.53 2.17 8.38
N ASN A 61 19.83 1.64 9.58
CA ASN A 61 19.43 0.30 10.05
C ASN A 61 19.77 -0.86 9.10
N ASN A 62 20.81 -0.73 8.26
CA ASN A 62 21.18 -1.70 7.23
C ASN A 62 20.01 -2.11 6.31
N ARG A 63 19.02 -1.24 6.14
CA ARG A 63 17.81 -1.49 5.33
C ARG A 63 17.41 -0.33 4.43
N GLY A 64 18.21 0.72 4.35
CA GLY A 64 17.88 1.87 3.53
C GLY A 64 18.79 3.05 3.79
N ILE A 65 18.37 4.19 3.27
CA ILE A 65 19.11 5.45 3.41
C ILE A 65 18.20 6.54 3.97
N THR A 66 18.79 7.53 4.62
CA THR A 66 18.11 8.76 5.03
C THR A 66 18.75 9.93 4.33
N LEU A 67 17.95 10.65 3.54
CA LEU A 67 18.31 11.93 2.95
C LEU A 67 17.97 13.04 3.95
N LYS A 68 18.95 13.89 4.26
CA LYS A 68 18.80 15.02 5.17
C LYS A 68 19.03 16.30 4.39
N PHE A 69 17.97 17.04 4.15
CA PHE A 69 17.99 18.33 3.44
C PHE A 69 18.04 19.47 4.43
N ARG A 70 18.96 20.41 4.26
CA ARG A 70 19.08 21.63 5.07
C ARG A 70 18.04 22.67 4.65
N ALA A 71 16.80 22.27 4.67
CA ALA A 71 15.64 23.04 4.19
C ALA A 71 14.67 23.39 5.31
N GLY A 72 14.91 23.01 6.55
CA GLY A 72 13.97 23.20 7.64
C GLY A 72 13.65 24.67 7.92
N ARG A 73 14.62 25.56 7.74
CA ARG A 73 14.42 27.03 7.89
C ARG A 73 13.51 27.62 6.82
N LEU A 74 13.27 26.93 5.72
CA LEU A 74 12.35 27.35 4.65
C LEU A 74 10.90 26.98 4.94
N ILE A 75 10.65 26.17 6.00
CA ILE A 75 9.34 25.70 6.40
C ILE A 75 8.92 26.43 7.65
N GLU A 76 7.87 27.25 7.55
CA GLU A 76 7.35 28.01 8.67
C GLU A 76 6.94 27.09 9.84
N GLY A 77 7.37 27.41 11.05
CA GLY A 77 7.07 26.61 12.26
C GLY A 77 7.86 25.32 12.41
N TYR A 78 8.78 24.97 11.50
CA TYR A 78 9.59 23.78 11.60
C TYR A 78 10.81 24.00 12.51
N ALA A 79 10.91 23.22 13.58
CA ALA A 79 11.92 23.45 14.64
C ALA A 79 13.34 23.01 14.26
N SER A 80 13.50 22.09 13.31
CA SER A 80 14.79 21.55 12.89
C SER A 80 15.33 22.26 11.66
N GLU A 81 16.65 22.44 11.57
CA GLU A 81 17.30 22.92 10.35
C GLU A 81 17.26 21.86 9.22
N TRP A 82 17.12 20.57 9.57
CA TRP A 82 17.18 19.44 8.66
C TRP A 82 15.82 18.79 8.47
N VAL A 83 15.40 18.66 7.22
CA VAL A 83 14.25 17.84 6.82
C VAL A 83 14.76 16.45 6.46
N HIS A 84 14.18 15.42 7.07
CA HIS A 84 14.60 14.04 6.85
C HIS A 84 13.60 13.33 5.95
N VAL A 85 14.13 12.70 4.89
CA VAL A 85 13.36 11.79 4.03
C VAL A 85 13.97 10.41 4.16
N LYS A 86 13.23 9.49 4.77
CA LYS A 86 13.68 8.12 4.99
C LYS A 86 13.24 7.24 3.82
N VAL A 87 14.17 6.47 3.29
CA VAL A 87 13.96 5.48 2.25
C VAL A 87 14.19 4.10 2.87
N ASP A 88 13.11 3.36 3.08
CA ASP A 88 13.15 2.00 3.61
C ASP A 88 13.07 0.99 2.47
N LEU A 89 13.97 0.01 2.50
CA LEU A 89 14.03 -1.08 1.55
C LEU A 89 13.60 -2.38 2.25
N ASN A 90 12.76 -3.15 1.60
CA ASN A 90 12.35 -4.47 2.04
C ASN A 90 12.69 -5.50 0.97
N GLN A 91 13.42 -6.56 1.35
CA GLN A 91 13.72 -7.64 0.43
C GLN A 91 12.48 -8.53 0.27
N PHE A 92 11.93 -8.53 -0.92
CA PHE A 92 10.79 -9.37 -1.27
C PHE A 92 10.73 -9.58 -2.78
N ALA A 93 10.65 -10.84 -3.20
CA ALA A 93 10.40 -11.22 -4.58
C ALA A 93 8.91 -11.57 -4.72
N PRO A 94 8.10 -10.70 -5.36
CA PRO A 94 6.68 -10.99 -5.53
C PRO A 94 6.48 -12.20 -6.46
N PRO A 95 5.39 -12.95 -6.29
CA PRO A 95 5.05 -14.02 -7.23
C PRO A 95 4.81 -13.48 -8.63
N SER A 96 4.99 -14.32 -9.65
CA SER A 96 4.91 -13.94 -11.07
C SER A 96 3.55 -13.35 -11.50
N GLY A 97 2.48 -13.63 -10.74
CA GLY A 97 1.14 -13.07 -10.98
C GLY A 97 0.89 -11.67 -10.42
N VAL A 98 1.83 -11.11 -9.65
CA VAL A 98 1.70 -9.77 -9.09
C VAL A 98 1.95 -8.71 -10.16
N VAL A 99 0.98 -7.84 -10.35
CA VAL A 99 1.02 -6.80 -11.39
C VAL A 99 1.69 -5.54 -10.87
N THR A 100 2.66 -5.04 -11.64
CA THR A 100 3.28 -3.73 -11.41
C THR A 100 2.77 -2.72 -12.44
N GLU A 101 2.67 -1.46 -12.01
CA GLU A 101 2.23 -0.33 -12.82
C GLU A 101 3.31 0.73 -12.90
N ARG A 102 3.39 1.40 -14.05
CA ARG A 102 4.27 2.54 -14.28
C ARG A 102 3.44 3.81 -14.16
N MET A 103 3.64 4.56 -13.09
CA MET A 103 2.87 5.75 -12.77
C MET A 103 3.69 7.01 -13.11
N PRO A 104 3.38 7.70 -14.23
CA PRO A 104 4.05 8.96 -14.57
C PRO A 104 3.67 10.04 -13.57
N GLN A 105 4.67 10.81 -13.15
CA GLN A 105 4.53 11.93 -12.24
C GLN A 105 5.10 13.18 -12.88
N ASN A 106 4.38 14.31 -12.75
CA ASN A 106 4.80 15.61 -13.26
C ASN A 106 4.64 16.66 -12.14
N HIS A 107 5.75 17.21 -11.69
CA HIS A 107 5.79 18.27 -10.68
C HIS A 107 6.64 19.44 -11.18
N GLY A 108 5.99 20.47 -11.69
CA GLY A 108 6.67 21.59 -12.30
C GLY A 108 7.50 21.18 -13.52
N GLN A 109 8.83 21.32 -13.41
CA GLN A 109 9.77 20.93 -14.47
C GLN A 109 10.25 19.46 -14.33
N LEU A 110 9.85 18.77 -13.28
CA LEU A 110 10.24 17.38 -13.04
C LEU A 110 9.20 16.43 -13.61
N SER A 111 9.67 15.53 -14.47
CA SER A 111 8.87 14.44 -15.00
C SER A 111 9.61 13.11 -14.77
N PHE A 112 8.97 12.17 -14.11
CA PHE A 112 9.55 10.85 -13.80
C PHE A 112 8.47 9.78 -13.72
N VAL A 113 8.88 8.52 -13.74
CA VAL A 113 7.99 7.36 -13.65
C VAL A 113 8.27 6.59 -12.38
N ILE A 114 7.23 6.34 -11.60
CA ILE A 114 7.29 5.47 -10.42
C ILE A 114 6.82 4.08 -10.81
N LEU A 115 7.65 3.07 -10.56
CA LEU A 115 7.24 1.67 -10.61
C LEU A 115 6.62 1.30 -9.28
N THR A 116 5.34 0.92 -9.28
CA THR A 116 4.60 0.52 -8.08
C THR A 116 3.79 -0.75 -8.37
N TYR A 117 3.26 -1.39 -7.34
CA TYR A 117 2.25 -2.43 -7.51
C TYR A 117 0.90 -1.81 -7.84
N ASN A 118 0.03 -2.59 -8.48
CA ASN A 118 -1.38 -2.22 -8.63
C ASN A 118 -2.08 -2.14 -7.26
N LEU A 119 -3.26 -1.53 -7.23
CA LEU A 119 -4.01 -1.32 -5.98
C LEU A 119 -4.35 -2.63 -5.25
N SER A 120 -4.60 -3.73 -5.96
CA SER A 120 -4.85 -5.06 -5.37
C SER A 120 -3.68 -5.55 -4.52
N SER A 121 -2.47 -5.50 -5.08
CA SER A 121 -1.25 -5.95 -4.38
C SER A 121 -0.83 -4.96 -3.30
N LEU A 122 -1.04 -3.64 -3.50
CA LEU A 122 -0.84 -2.63 -2.47
C LEU A 122 -1.79 -2.83 -1.27
N MET A 123 -3.08 -3.11 -1.51
CA MET A 123 -4.02 -3.48 -0.45
C MET A 123 -3.58 -4.74 0.29
N ALA A 124 -3.13 -5.76 -0.45
CA ALA A 124 -2.60 -6.99 0.13
C ALA A 124 -1.38 -6.71 1.02
N SER A 125 -0.47 -5.83 0.62
CA SER A 125 0.68 -5.44 1.45
C SER A 125 0.26 -4.79 2.77
N LYS A 126 -0.82 -4.00 2.77
CA LYS A 126 -1.39 -3.41 3.98
C LYS A 126 -2.06 -4.44 4.89
N ILE A 127 -2.80 -5.35 4.31
CA ILE A 127 -3.40 -6.47 5.05
C ILE A 127 -2.30 -7.36 5.66
N ALA A 128 -1.23 -7.66 4.91
CA ALA A 128 -0.08 -8.38 5.45
C ALA A 128 0.54 -7.64 6.65
N ALA A 129 0.69 -6.31 6.57
CA ALA A 129 1.18 -5.52 7.69
C ALA A 129 0.25 -5.59 8.92
N ILE A 130 -1.07 -5.64 8.74
CA ILE A 130 -2.05 -5.78 9.84
C ILE A 130 -1.93 -7.14 10.53
N PHE A 131 -1.67 -8.22 9.78
CA PHE A 131 -1.57 -9.57 10.36
C PHE A 131 -0.19 -9.90 10.91
N LEU A 132 0.88 -9.49 10.23
CA LEU A 132 2.24 -9.94 10.51
C LEU A 132 3.04 -8.97 11.40
N ARG A 133 2.54 -7.77 11.62
CA ARG A 133 3.19 -6.82 12.52
C ARG A 133 3.06 -7.32 13.96
N GLY A 134 4.20 -7.50 14.62
CA GLY A 134 4.24 -7.81 16.03
C GLY A 134 3.80 -6.64 16.91
N THR A 135 3.70 -6.88 18.19
CA THR A 135 3.37 -5.87 19.20
C THR A 135 4.38 -4.74 19.21
N ARG A 136 3.93 -3.53 19.43
CA ARG A 136 4.78 -2.33 19.58
C ARG A 136 4.36 -1.54 20.81
N GLY A 137 5.36 -1.01 21.54
CA GLY A 137 5.12 -0.10 22.66
C GLY A 137 5.05 1.35 22.20
N VAL A 138 4.04 2.08 22.68
CA VAL A 138 3.89 3.52 22.46
C VAL A 138 3.40 4.15 23.77
N GLY A 139 4.18 5.07 24.33
CA GLY A 139 3.75 5.81 25.54
C GLY A 139 3.46 4.92 26.76
N GLY A 140 4.11 3.74 26.87
CA GLY A 140 3.88 2.78 27.96
C GLY A 140 2.77 1.75 27.67
N ALA A 141 1.99 1.91 26.61
CA ALA A 141 1.02 0.93 26.14
C ALA A 141 1.60 0.07 25.02
N VAL A 142 1.03 -1.12 24.81
CA VAL A 142 1.45 -2.07 23.77
C VAL A 142 0.28 -2.29 22.82
N TYR A 143 0.53 -2.09 21.52
CA TYR A 143 -0.46 -2.23 20.46
C TYR A 143 0.01 -3.23 19.40
N GLU A 144 -0.92 -3.95 18.78
CA GLU A 144 -0.66 -4.85 17.65
C GLU A 144 -0.87 -4.16 16.29
N GLU A 145 -1.56 -3.03 16.29
CA GLU A 145 -1.92 -2.31 15.07
C GLU A 145 -1.13 -1.01 14.92
N LYS A 146 -1.14 -0.49 13.69
CA LYS A 146 -0.70 0.85 13.32
C LYS A 146 -1.89 1.58 12.69
N GLY A 147 -2.30 2.72 13.27
CA GLY A 147 -3.51 3.43 12.84
C GLY A 147 -3.56 3.74 11.37
N ARG A 148 -2.43 4.09 10.76
CA ARG A 148 -2.35 4.35 9.32
C ARG A 148 -2.65 3.12 8.45
N ASP A 149 -2.36 1.90 8.91
CA ASP A 149 -2.67 0.69 8.14
C ASP A 149 -4.18 0.42 8.13
N ILE A 150 -4.86 0.74 9.24
CA ILE A 150 -6.32 0.65 9.35
C ILE A 150 -7.01 1.71 8.48
N TYR A 151 -6.51 2.96 8.52
CA TYR A 151 -7.03 4.03 7.67
C TYR A 151 -6.91 3.68 6.18
N ASP A 152 -5.73 3.21 5.76
CA ASP A 152 -5.48 2.79 4.38
C ASP A 152 -6.38 1.63 3.96
N LEU A 153 -6.62 0.66 4.85
CA LEU A 153 -7.53 -0.46 4.57
C LEU A 153 -8.95 0.03 4.25
N LEU A 154 -9.50 0.95 5.07
CA LEU A 154 -10.83 1.51 4.80
C LEU A 154 -10.86 2.31 3.50
N TRP A 155 -9.79 3.05 3.19
CA TRP A 155 -9.66 3.76 1.94
C TRP A 155 -9.70 2.80 0.73
N TYR A 156 -8.97 1.67 0.77
CA TYR A 156 -9.06 0.66 -0.28
C TYR A 156 -10.46 0.06 -0.38
N MET A 157 -11.07 -0.26 0.75
CA MET A 157 -12.40 -0.83 0.80
C MET A 157 -13.46 0.12 0.23
N SER A 158 -13.36 1.43 0.51
CA SER A 158 -14.26 2.45 -0.04
C SER A 158 -14.15 2.57 -1.56
N LYS A 159 -12.95 2.33 -2.11
CA LYS A 159 -12.69 2.28 -3.56
C LYS A 159 -12.98 0.90 -4.16
N LYS A 160 -13.47 -0.02 -3.32
CA LYS A 160 -13.87 -1.35 -3.76
C LYS A 160 -12.72 -2.18 -4.36
N ILE A 161 -11.51 -2.00 -3.86
CA ILE A 161 -10.33 -2.77 -4.28
C ILE A 161 -10.36 -4.17 -3.66
N VAL A 162 -10.12 -5.19 -4.44
CA VAL A 162 -10.01 -6.60 -3.99
C VAL A 162 -8.53 -6.91 -3.73
N PRO A 163 -8.15 -7.38 -2.52
CA PRO A 163 -6.76 -7.68 -2.22
C PRO A 163 -6.25 -8.90 -2.99
N ASP A 164 -4.98 -8.88 -3.37
CA ASP A 164 -4.30 -9.96 -4.06
C ASP A 164 -3.97 -11.10 -3.07
N LEU A 165 -4.65 -12.24 -3.19
CA LEU A 165 -4.41 -13.40 -2.31
C LEU A 165 -3.05 -14.07 -2.56
N ASP A 166 -2.54 -14.06 -3.79
CA ASP A 166 -1.24 -14.68 -4.09
C ASP A 166 -0.11 -13.86 -3.47
N TYR A 167 -0.23 -12.53 -3.48
CA TYR A 167 0.69 -11.66 -2.75
C TYR A 167 0.64 -11.95 -1.22
N LEU A 168 -0.56 -12.07 -0.64
CA LEU A 168 -0.73 -12.38 0.78
C LEU A 168 -0.14 -13.74 1.15
N ARG A 169 -0.36 -14.76 0.32
CA ARG A 169 0.22 -16.10 0.51
C ARG A 169 1.75 -16.07 0.44
N ALA A 170 2.30 -15.33 -0.51
CA ALA A 170 3.76 -15.13 -0.62
C ALA A 170 4.36 -14.36 0.56
N LYS A 171 3.57 -13.53 1.26
CA LYS A 171 3.93 -12.89 2.53
C LYS A 171 3.67 -13.79 3.75
N GLU A 172 3.27 -15.04 3.54
CA GLU A 172 2.99 -16.02 4.61
C GLU A 172 1.83 -15.63 5.53
N VAL A 173 0.84 -14.89 5.02
CA VAL A 173 -0.38 -14.58 5.77
C VAL A 173 -1.27 -15.83 5.81
N GLY A 174 -1.34 -16.50 6.96
CA GLY A 174 -2.06 -17.76 7.13
C GLY A 174 -3.57 -17.66 6.89
N GLU A 175 -4.14 -16.48 7.03
CA GLU A 175 -5.54 -16.16 6.82
C GLU A 175 -5.92 -16.00 5.33
N ALA A 176 -4.92 -15.92 4.42
CA ALA A 176 -5.12 -15.72 2.99
C ALA A 176 -5.52 -16.99 2.23
N LYS A 177 -6.29 -17.89 2.85
CA LYS A 177 -6.84 -19.10 2.21
C LYS A 177 -7.89 -18.73 1.16
N ASP A 178 -8.81 -17.88 1.57
CA ASP A 178 -9.88 -17.33 0.77
C ASP A 178 -10.33 -15.96 1.34
N TYR A 179 -11.11 -15.20 0.58
CA TYR A 179 -11.57 -13.87 1.00
C TYR A 179 -12.49 -13.92 2.23
N ARG A 180 -13.34 -14.93 2.36
CA ARG A 180 -14.24 -15.08 3.51
C ARG A 180 -13.44 -15.23 4.80
N THR A 181 -12.47 -16.12 4.80
CA THR A 181 -11.57 -16.34 5.95
C THR A 181 -10.80 -15.07 6.26
N LEU A 182 -10.21 -14.42 5.26
CA LEU A 182 -9.43 -13.20 5.39
C LEU A 182 -10.25 -12.09 6.05
N PHE A 183 -11.42 -11.73 5.48
CA PHE A 183 -12.25 -10.64 6.01
C PHE A 183 -12.92 -10.98 7.34
N THR A 184 -13.20 -12.27 7.63
CA THR A 184 -13.66 -12.69 8.95
C THR A 184 -12.58 -12.45 10.01
N LYS A 185 -11.33 -12.81 9.72
CA LYS A 185 -10.20 -12.58 10.63
C LYS A 185 -9.84 -11.10 10.76
N LEU A 186 -9.92 -10.33 9.68
CA LEU A 186 -9.79 -8.87 9.74
C LEU A 186 -10.85 -8.27 10.67
N ALA A 187 -12.10 -8.72 10.59
CA ALA A 187 -13.17 -8.23 11.46
C ALA A 187 -12.87 -8.47 12.94
N VAL A 188 -12.30 -9.62 13.29
CA VAL A 188 -11.86 -9.91 14.67
C VAL A 188 -10.77 -8.92 15.10
N LYS A 189 -9.79 -8.63 14.24
CA LYS A 189 -8.74 -7.65 14.56
C LYS A 189 -9.33 -6.24 14.72
N MET A 190 -10.25 -5.81 13.84
CA MET A 190 -10.87 -4.48 13.93
C MET A 190 -11.65 -4.25 15.22
N ASN A 191 -12.24 -5.28 15.81
CA ASN A 191 -12.91 -5.18 17.11
C ASN A 191 -11.95 -4.85 18.25
N ASN A 192 -10.68 -5.25 18.14
CA ASN A 192 -9.67 -5.10 19.18
C ASN A 192 -8.77 -3.85 19.01
N VAL A 193 -8.99 -3.08 17.94
CA VAL A 193 -8.18 -1.88 17.64
C VAL A 193 -8.44 -0.77 18.65
N SER A 194 -7.38 -0.17 19.19
CA SER A 194 -7.44 0.94 20.12
C SER A 194 -7.70 2.27 19.39
N GLU A 195 -8.77 2.97 19.76
CA GLU A 195 -9.08 4.28 19.19
C GLU A 195 -8.06 5.35 19.62
N GLU A 196 -7.52 5.25 20.82
CA GLU A 196 -6.46 6.13 21.29
C GLU A 196 -5.20 5.97 20.42
N ASN A 197 -4.81 4.72 20.12
CA ASN A 197 -3.68 4.46 19.23
C ASN A 197 -3.95 4.96 17.81
N LEU A 198 -5.18 4.76 17.29
CA LEU A 198 -5.55 5.33 15.98
C LEU A 198 -5.40 6.85 15.96
N LYS A 199 -5.91 7.53 16.99
CA LYS A 199 -5.81 8.98 17.13
C LYS A 199 -4.37 9.46 17.14
N ASN A 200 -3.54 8.82 17.96
CA ASN A 200 -2.12 9.19 18.09
C ASN A 200 -1.34 8.96 16.80
N ASP A 201 -1.60 7.87 16.09
CA ASP A 201 -0.93 7.54 14.83
C ASP A 201 -1.40 8.40 13.65
N LEU A 202 -2.68 8.78 13.61
CA LEU A 202 -3.27 9.47 12.46
C LEU A 202 -3.19 11.00 12.56
N THR A 203 -3.36 11.56 13.75
CA THR A 203 -3.40 13.02 13.93
C THR A 203 -2.22 13.76 13.26
N PRO A 204 -0.96 13.29 13.36
CA PRO A 204 0.17 13.95 12.72
C PRO A 204 0.16 13.86 11.18
N LEU A 205 -0.69 13.02 10.59
CA LEU A 205 -0.72 12.76 9.16
C LEU A 205 -1.77 13.58 8.40
N PHE A 206 -2.52 14.43 9.10
CA PHE A 206 -3.55 15.29 8.52
C PHE A 206 -3.29 16.76 8.86
N LEU A 207 -3.60 17.63 7.91
CA LEU A 207 -3.49 19.08 8.11
C LEU A 207 -4.52 19.59 9.13
N ASP A 208 -5.71 18.99 9.15
CA ASP A 208 -6.76 19.31 10.12
C ASP A 208 -6.99 18.13 11.10
N PRO A 209 -6.55 18.25 12.34
CA PRO A 209 -6.78 17.21 13.36
C PRO A 209 -8.26 16.88 13.61
N ARG A 210 -9.18 17.82 13.32
CA ARG A 210 -10.63 17.61 13.50
C ARG A 210 -11.14 16.52 12.56
N TYR A 211 -10.54 16.40 11.38
CA TYR A 211 -10.86 15.30 10.46
C TYR A 211 -10.68 13.93 11.12
N VAL A 212 -9.54 13.71 11.77
CA VAL A 212 -9.26 12.45 12.47
C VAL A 212 -10.28 12.20 13.58
N THR A 213 -10.63 13.23 14.36
CA THR A 213 -11.61 13.12 15.43
C THR A 213 -12.98 12.70 14.88
N ASN A 214 -13.43 13.30 13.77
CA ASN A 214 -14.68 12.93 13.12
C ASN A 214 -14.63 11.52 12.53
N TRP A 215 -13.51 11.15 11.89
CA TRP A 215 -13.32 9.82 11.32
C TRP A 215 -13.39 8.73 12.40
N LEU A 216 -12.80 8.97 13.57
CA LEU A 216 -12.81 8.05 14.71
C LEU A 216 -14.22 7.74 15.24
N THR A 217 -15.19 8.61 15.05
CA THR A 217 -16.57 8.36 15.50
C THR A 217 -17.26 7.23 14.75
N ASN A 218 -16.85 6.96 13.48
CA ASN A 218 -17.58 6.07 12.57
C ASN A 218 -16.71 4.98 11.92
N TRP A 219 -15.39 5.00 12.11
CA TRP A 219 -14.49 4.14 11.32
C TRP A 219 -14.82 2.65 11.45
N ARG A 220 -15.18 2.19 12.66
CA ARG A 220 -15.46 0.77 12.92
C ARG A 220 -16.75 0.35 12.24
N ASP A 221 -17.82 1.13 12.37
CA ASP A 221 -19.08 0.88 11.70
C ASP A 221 -18.90 0.94 10.17
N THR A 222 -18.13 1.91 9.68
CA THR A 222 -17.76 2.01 8.26
C THR A 222 -17.03 0.75 7.78
N PHE A 223 -16.08 0.21 8.56
CA PHE A 223 -15.42 -1.04 8.22
C PHE A 223 -16.43 -2.18 8.06
N PHE A 224 -17.35 -2.36 9.02
CA PHE A 224 -18.32 -3.45 8.96
C PHE A 224 -19.32 -3.27 7.79
N GLN A 225 -19.78 -2.06 7.54
CA GLN A 225 -20.63 -1.76 6.38
C GLN A 225 -19.90 -2.07 5.07
N LEU A 226 -18.67 -1.60 4.92
CA LEU A 226 -17.85 -1.89 3.74
C LEU A 226 -17.62 -3.40 3.58
N ARG A 227 -17.29 -4.12 4.65
CA ARG A 227 -17.13 -5.57 4.61
C ARG A 227 -18.39 -6.28 4.13
N ASP A 228 -19.55 -5.86 4.60
CA ASP A 228 -20.84 -6.52 4.26
C ASP A 228 -21.24 -6.24 2.80
N THR A 229 -20.85 -5.09 2.26
CA THR A 229 -21.00 -4.78 0.83
C THR A 229 -19.91 -5.44 -0.03
N TYR A 230 -18.83 -5.90 0.59
CA TYR A 230 -17.68 -6.56 -0.04
C TYR A 230 -17.82 -8.09 -0.04
N LYS A 231 -18.99 -8.61 -0.27
CA LYS A 231 -19.23 -10.07 -0.33
C LYS A 231 -18.60 -10.67 -1.57
N ILE A 232 -17.30 -10.92 -1.50
CA ILE A 232 -16.58 -11.67 -2.53
C ILE A 232 -16.91 -13.16 -2.30
N ARG A 233 -17.54 -13.80 -3.25
CA ARG A 233 -17.78 -15.24 -3.26
C ARG A 233 -16.92 -15.88 -4.34
N THR A 234 -16.19 -16.93 -3.98
CA THR A 234 -15.66 -17.88 -4.95
C THR A 234 -16.84 -18.74 -5.39
N VAL A 235 -17.27 -18.63 -6.64
CA VAL A 235 -18.50 -19.30 -7.11
C VAL A 235 -18.23 -20.72 -7.56
N SER A 236 -17.15 -20.98 -8.26
CA SER A 236 -16.71 -22.33 -8.63
C SER A 236 -15.43 -22.32 -9.47
N LYS A 237 -14.74 -23.47 -9.51
CA LYS A 237 -13.76 -23.78 -10.55
C LYS A 237 -14.51 -24.39 -11.73
N TYR A 238 -14.61 -23.71 -12.83
CA TYR A 238 -15.21 -24.25 -14.05
C TYR A 238 -14.15 -24.30 -15.14
N GLU A 239 -13.82 -25.51 -15.61
CA GLU A 239 -12.87 -25.76 -16.71
C GLU A 239 -11.53 -24.97 -16.67
N GLY A 240 -10.92 -24.87 -15.49
CA GLY A 240 -9.65 -24.15 -15.33
C GLY A 240 -9.75 -22.64 -15.13
N VAL A 241 -10.96 -22.12 -15.05
CA VAL A 241 -11.25 -20.71 -14.77
C VAL A 241 -11.70 -20.56 -13.32
N ASP A 242 -10.97 -19.75 -12.53
CA ASP A 242 -11.42 -19.35 -11.20
C ASP A 242 -12.33 -18.13 -11.35
N VAL A 243 -13.63 -18.30 -11.07
CA VAL A 243 -14.63 -17.22 -11.12
C VAL A 243 -14.85 -16.69 -9.71
N PHE A 244 -14.63 -15.41 -9.53
CA PHE A 244 -14.94 -14.70 -8.30
C PHE A 244 -16.15 -13.78 -8.55
N GLU A 245 -17.16 -13.91 -7.72
CA GLU A 245 -18.36 -13.07 -7.76
C GLU A 245 -18.31 -12.05 -6.63
N ASP A 246 -18.32 -10.77 -6.97
CA ASP A 246 -18.43 -9.65 -6.03
C ASP A 246 -19.84 -9.08 -6.12
N PHE A 247 -20.61 -9.24 -5.04
CA PHE A 247 -21.98 -8.69 -4.95
C PHE A 247 -21.92 -7.30 -4.34
N ARG A 248 -22.17 -6.28 -5.15
CA ARG A 248 -22.28 -4.89 -4.71
C ARG A 248 -23.55 -4.28 -5.27
N ASN A 249 -24.52 -3.97 -4.42
CA ASN A 249 -25.66 -3.16 -4.80
C ASN A 249 -26.21 -3.53 -6.20
N ASP A 250 -26.56 -4.78 -6.43
CA ASP A 250 -27.07 -5.32 -7.69
C ASP A 250 -26.09 -5.31 -8.89
N VAL A 251 -24.83 -5.00 -8.67
CA VAL A 251 -23.76 -5.08 -9.69
C VAL A 251 -22.92 -6.31 -9.44
N PHE A 252 -22.88 -7.21 -10.40
CA PHE A 252 -22.01 -8.38 -10.36
C PHE A 252 -20.68 -8.02 -11.03
N SER A 253 -19.57 -8.20 -10.33
CA SER A 253 -18.24 -8.20 -10.93
C SER A 253 -17.70 -9.62 -10.95
N PHE A 254 -17.29 -10.07 -12.11
CA PHE A 254 -16.62 -11.36 -12.27
C PHE A 254 -15.14 -11.13 -12.51
N ILE A 255 -14.30 -11.79 -11.74
CA ILE A 255 -12.87 -11.85 -11.98
C ILE A 255 -12.59 -13.21 -12.61
N PHE A 256 -12.23 -13.21 -13.88
CA PHE A 256 -11.80 -14.39 -14.57
C PHE A 256 -10.28 -14.46 -14.58
N ASN A 257 -9.73 -15.51 -14.01
CA ASN A 257 -8.32 -15.86 -14.22
C ASN A 257 -8.29 -16.92 -15.33
N TYR A 258 -7.95 -16.51 -16.53
CA TYR A 258 -7.84 -17.39 -17.68
C TYR A 258 -6.36 -17.72 -17.93
N SER A 259 -6.04 -19.00 -18.09
CA SER A 259 -4.73 -19.44 -18.59
C SER A 259 -4.88 -19.78 -20.07
N THR A 260 -4.18 -19.03 -20.92
CA THR A 260 -4.12 -19.37 -22.34
C THR A 260 -3.36 -20.68 -22.55
N MET A 261 -3.56 -21.34 -23.69
CA MET A 261 -2.80 -22.54 -24.06
C MET A 261 -1.27 -22.28 -24.19
N GLU A 262 -0.87 -21.02 -24.27
CA GLU A 262 0.53 -20.58 -24.34
C GLU A 262 1.12 -20.28 -22.95
N GLY A 263 0.35 -20.49 -21.86
CA GLY A 263 0.83 -20.32 -20.49
C GLY A 263 0.70 -18.89 -19.93
N ASP A 264 0.18 -17.94 -20.71
CA ASP A 264 -0.07 -16.59 -20.25
C ASP A 264 -1.31 -16.55 -19.36
N ARG A 265 -1.19 -15.90 -18.20
CA ARG A 265 -2.32 -15.66 -17.28
C ARG A 265 -2.94 -14.32 -17.60
N VAL A 266 -4.14 -14.32 -18.13
CA VAL A 266 -4.93 -13.11 -18.37
C VAL A 266 -5.96 -12.97 -17.23
N ARG A 267 -5.91 -11.85 -16.52
CA ARG A 267 -6.93 -11.49 -15.52
C ARG A 267 -7.92 -10.51 -16.15
N ILE A 268 -9.14 -10.95 -16.37
CA ILE A 268 -10.22 -10.11 -16.89
C ILE A 268 -11.14 -9.77 -15.74
N ILE A 269 -11.29 -8.47 -15.44
CA ILE A 269 -12.25 -7.96 -14.48
C ILE A 269 -13.42 -7.40 -15.28
N CYS A 270 -14.56 -8.07 -15.24
CA CYS A 270 -15.78 -7.61 -15.88
C CYS A 270 -16.73 -7.02 -14.85
N TYR A 271 -17.10 -5.76 -15.01
CA TYR A 271 -18.17 -5.12 -14.25
C TYR A 271 -19.46 -5.25 -15.05
N LEU A 272 -20.41 -6.03 -14.55
CA LEU A 272 -21.74 -6.13 -15.15
C LEU A 272 -22.68 -5.11 -14.48
N SER A 273 -22.61 -3.86 -14.91
CA SER A 273 -23.76 -2.97 -14.82
C SER A 273 -24.42 -2.94 -16.20
N GLU A 274 -25.53 -3.65 -16.35
CA GLU A 274 -26.47 -3.57 -17.48
C GLU A 274 -26.07 -4.16 -18.84
N PHE A 275 -24.99 -4.87 -19.07
CA PHE A 275 -24.64 -5.35 -20.43
C PHE A 275 -24.31 -6.84 -20.53
N TRP A 276 -25.28 -7.59 -20.98
CA TRP A 276 -25.18 -8.97 -21.47
C TRP A 276 -24.44 -9.14 -22.80
N PHE A 277 -23.81 -8.10 -23.34
CA PHE A 277 -23.35 -8.09 -24.73
C PHE A 277 -21.84 -8.28 -24.96
N LEU A 278 -21.03 -8.39 -23.92
CA LEU A 278 -19.57 -8.49 -24.08
C LEU A 278 -19.00 -9.92 -24.17
N PHE A 279 -19.82 -10.94 -24.09
CA PHE A 279 -19.38 -12.34 -24.15
C PHE A 279 -19.42 -12.99 -25.53
N LYS A 280 -19.71 -12.25 -26.58
CA LYS A 280 -19.88 -12.84 -27.92
C LYS A 280 -18.64 -12.79 -28.81
N ASP A 281 -17.61 -12.05 -28.46
CA ASP A 281 -16.46 -11.77 -29.32
C ASP A 281 -15.10 -12.19 -28.73
N ILE A 282 -15.09 -13.19 -27.85
CA ILE A 282 -13.84 -13.84 -27.43
C ILE A 282 -13.95 -15.33 -27.81
N GLU A 283 -13.77 -15.62 -29.09
CA GLU A 283 -13.32 -16.90 -29.63
C GLU A 283 -11.82 -16.84 -29.85
#